data_3960b5bf9a7c39184f7a0764186978aa
#
_entry.id   3960b5bf9a7c39184f7a0764186978aa
#
_cell.length_a   1.000
_cell.length_b   1.000
_cell.length_c   1.000
_cell.angle_alpha   90.00
_cell.angle_beta   90.00
_cell.angle_gamma   90.00
#
_symmetry.space_group_name_H-M   'P 1'
#
loop_
_entity.id
_entity.type
_entity.pdbx_description
1 polymer ?
#
loop_
_entity_poly.entity_id
_entity_poly.type
_entity_poly.pdbx_seq_one_letter_code
_entity_poly.pdbx_strand_id
1 'polypeptide(L)'
;MKYLISIFLFINFLYANSSTLVLEDEFSFNENFEISYLKDSSNSLNIQEIANSNDFQKHSNKFSLGYLKDTIWIKVDLKNKSSKEDFILSLNEHFYEKANMHYFDKSENLWKTLKNGVFTPIKERNIETSKLAFNFKIQQNSSQTIFVELKAKYPYFGNIAVYSKDYFFASRILNIDSFFILQFGILLIIIIFNLFLWLSLKEKVYIYYVGYTFFALVYLINISGLLIYFDLQHYMYKLHFSASLCIIFLSLFSIEYFEAKRYFKASVFVIKILILLLFVFAFMMVAVSYSPWNNFMNHIITIILITLIASSIKIYKKGQYFLKYYIFAISIYFTSVIIFILFLMGIIEYNYFNRYAYIYCLSLEIIVFALILSNRYNIIKNEQIKTQNELISLQINQNKLLENEVEKKTLKLTKLVKERELLVKEVFHRVKNNFHVITAFLWFESKKDDNKHRFTELINRIKSMSLIHEYLCNSKDLIDINLKEYIDELVKTILQTYSIPTLKINTNIENINLEFENIMSLGVVVNEIINNSIKHHPKEKAIILDINCYKKNDSVILIIIDNGLGFDGNIQKTGLGLELIKDFINKLPNAKYSFYKENGTVFELSFKDINNEN
;
A
#
# COMPACT_ATOMS: atom_id res chain seq x y z
N MET A 1 -17.63 44.58 -9.18
CA MET A 1 -17.74 43.92 -10.51
C MET A 1 -18.13 44.87 -11.63
N LYS A 2 -19.05 45.85 -11.49
CA LYS A 2 -19.39 46.81 -12.56
C LYS A 2 -18.25 47.75 -12.95
N TYR A 3 -17.35 48.14 -12.06
CA TYR A 3 -16.23 49.07 -12.34
C TYR A 3 -15.00 48.38 -12.97
N LEU A 4 -14.81 47.08 -12.82
CA LEU A 4 -13.73 46.33 -13.44
C LEU A 4 -13.97 46.10 -14.94
N ILE A 5 -15.23 45.97 -15.38
CA ILE A 5 -15.61 45.81 -16.80
C ILE A 5 -15.46 47.15 -17.55
N SER A 6 -15.72 48.28 -16.89
CA SER A 6 -15.58 49.61 -17.52
C SER A 6 -14.13 50.03 -17.73
N ILE A 7 -13.19 49.61 -16.89
CA ILE A 7 -11.76 49.93 -17.03
C ILE A 7 -11.14 49.14 -18.21
N PHE A 8 -11.64 47.92 -18.47
CA PHE A 8 -11.13 47.08 -19.56
C PHE A 8 -11.53 47.58 -20.97
N LEU A 9 -12.60 48.35 -21.08
CA LEU A 9 -13.11 48.88 -22.36
C LEU A 9 -12.50 50.24 -22.76
N PHE A 10 -11.72 50.91 -21.90
CA PHE A 10 -11.31 52.31 -22.14
C PHE A 10 -9.83 52.50 -22.57
N ILE A 11 -9.01 51.44 -22.68
CA ILE A 11 -7.57 51.61 -22.98
C ILE A 11 -7.23 51.51 -24.49
N ASN A 12 -8.21 51.33 -25.37
CA ASN A 12 -7.95 51.10 -26.81
C ASN A 12 -8.22 52.30 -27.72
N PHE A 13 -8.16 53.55 -27.26
CA PHE A 13 -8.28 54.69 -28.17
C PHE A 13 -7.06 55.61 -28.10
N LEU A 14 -6.49 55.86 -29.28
CA LEU A 14 -5.47 56.84 -29.68
C LEU A 14 -4.06 56.27 -29.91
N TYR A 15 -3.91 55.57 -31.04
CA TYR A 15 -2.68 55.67 -31.84
C TYR A 15 -3.05 55.93 -33.30
N ALA A 16 -2.65 57.08 -33.82
CA ALA A 16 -2.70 57.36 -35.26
C ALA A 16 -1.69 56.43 -35.94
N ASN A 17 -2.17 55.34 -36.53
CA ASN A 17 -1.32 54.42 -37.28
C ASN A 17 -0.95 55.05 -38.61
N SER A 18 0.35 55.22 -38.91
CA SER A 18 0.82 55.55 -40.25
C SER A 18 0.61 54.36 -41.18
N SER A 19 0.06 54.59 -42.37
CA SER A 19 -0.15 53.53 -43.37
C SER A 19 1.15 52.97 -43.97
N THR A 20 2.28 53.59 -43.70
CA THR A 20 3.61 53.13 -44.09
C THR A 20 4.52 53.04 -42.90
N LEU A 21 5.07 51.85 -42.62
CA LEU A 21 6.03 51.66 -41.54
C LEU A 21 7.39 52.23 -41.92
N VAL A 22 7.87 53.21 -41.17
CA VAL A 22 9.19 53.84 -41.36
C VAL A 22 10.21 53.14 -40.47
N LEU A 23 11.30 52.65 -41.09
CA LEU A 23 12.42 51.98 -40.41
C LEU A 23 13.54 53.01 -40.24
N GLU A 24 13.91 53.35 -39.00
CA GLU A 24 14.94 54.33 -38.64
C GLU A 24 16.16 53.63 -38.00
N ASP A 25 17.29 54.31 -37.80
CA ASP A 25 18.52 53.70 -37.28
C ASP A 25 18.37 53.11 -35.86
N GLU A 26 17.54 53.71 -35.00
CA GLU A 26 17.22 53.22 -33.67
C GLU A 26 16.09 52.15 -33.68
N PHE A 27 15.60 51.81 -34.86
CA PHE A 27 14.50 50.88 -35.00
C PHE A 27 14.91 49.49 -34.52
N SER A 28 14.24 49.03 -33.48
CA SER A 28 14.36 47.64 -32.99
C SER A 28 13.21 46.79 -33.49
N PHE A 29 11.99 47.23 -33.22
CA PHE A 29 10.75 46.64 -33.76
C PHE A 29 9.59 47.61 -33.58
N ASN A 30 8.50 47.39 -34.30
CA ASN A 30 7.28 48.18 -34.12
C ASN A 30 6.12 47.30 -33.67
N GLU A 31 5.49 47.70 -32.56
CA GLU A 31 4.37 46.99 -31.99
C GLU A 31 3.03 47.25 -32.67
N ASN A 32 2.83 48.46 -33.22
CA ASN A 32 1.55 48.85 -33.79
C ASN A 32 1.76 49.66 -35.10
N PHE A 33 1.31 49.10 -36.18
CA PHE A 33 1.26 49.78 -37.48
C PHE A 33 0.06 49.28 -38.28
N GLU A 34 -0.28 50.00 -39.36
CA GLU A 34 -1.38 49.67 -40.24
C GLU A 34 -0.89 48.70 -41.33
N ILE A 35 -1.65 47.64 -41.59
CA ILE A 35 -1.53 46.74 -42.71
C ILE A 35 -2.80 46.85 -43.57
N SER A 36 -2.77 46.28 -44.75
CA SER A 36 -3.99 46.09 -45.52
C SER A 36 -4.13 44.60 -45.86
N TYR A 37 -5.35 44.08 -45.89
CA TYR A 37 -5.58 42.68 -46.26
C TYR A 37 -6.64 42.56 -47.36
N LEU A 38 -6.56 41.49 -48.15
CA LEU A 38 -7.52 41.12 -49.20
C LEU A 38 -7.91 39.67 -49.03
N LYS A 39 -9.21 39.35 -49.17
CA LYS A 39 -9.74 38.00 -49.15
C LYS A 39 -9.85 37.47 -50.57
N ASP A 40 -9.06 36.46 -50.90
CA ASP A 40 -9.14 35.76 -52.18
C ASP A 40 -10.04 34.53 -52.03
N SER A 41 -11.35 34.70 -52.29
CA SER A 41 -12.34 33.64 -52.23
C SER A 41 -12.21 32.61 -53.35
N SER A 42 -11.52 32.97 -54.43
CA SER A 42 -11.19 32.04 -55.51
C SER A 42 -10.05 31.09 -55.17
N ASN A 43 -9.21 31.48 -54.22
CA ASN A 43 -7.96 30.80 -53.83
C ASN A 43 -6.99 30.60 -55.01
N SER A 44 -7.08 31.43 -56.05
CA SER A 44 -6.35 31.25 -57.29
C SER A 44 -5.59 32.51 -57.81
N LEU A 45 -5.77 33.66 -57.12
CA LEU A 45 -5.11 34.91 -57.51
C LEU A 45 -3.58 34.78 -57.37
N ASN A 46 -2.87 35.26 -58.38
CA ASN A 46 -1.42 35.34 -58.41
C ASN A 46 -0.91 36.69 -57.90
N ILE A 47 0.41 36.79 -57.63
CA ILE A 47 1.01 38.02 -57.10
C ILE A 47 0.86 39.24 -58.01
N GLN A 48 0.82 39.06 -59.31
CA GLN A 48 0.67 40.19 -60.26
C GLN A 48 -0.74 40.78 -60.23
N GLU A 49 -1.76 39.90 -60.07
CA GLU A 49 -3.16 40.30 -59.93
C GLU A 49 -3.38 40.99 -58.55
N ILE A 50 -2.81 40.44 -57.50
CA ILE A 50 -2.88 40.99 -56.14
C ILE A 50 -2.20 42.38 -56.09
N ALA A 51 -1.02 42.52 -56.65
CA ALA A 51 -0.28 43.79 -56.61
C ALA A 51 -1.03 44.96 -57.33
N ASN A 52 -1.88 44.62 -58.29
CA ASN A 52 -2.69 45.59 -59.04
C ASN A 52 -4.11 45.79 -58.51
N SER A 53 -4.50 45.01 -57.44
CA SER A 53 -5.84 45.12 -56.88
C SER A 53 -5.96 46.33 -55.94
N ASN A 54 -7.13 46.98 -56.01
CA ASN A 54 -7.50 48.10 -55.13
C ASN A 54 -8.43 47.66 -53.94
N ASP A 55 -8.77 46.39 -53.85
CA ASP A 55 -9.77 45.84 -52.87
C ASP A 55 -9.20 45.55 -51.46
N PHE A 56 -8.03 46.09 -51.17
CA PHE A 56 -7.41 45.96 -49.89
C PHE A 56 -8.12 46.77 -48.81
N GLN A 57 -8.46 46.09 -47.69
CA GLN A 57 -9.06 46.69 -46.50
C GLN A 57 -7.98 46.97 -45.47
N LYS A 58 -7.99 48.16 -44.90
CA LYS A 58 -7.05 48.55 -43.84
C LYS A 58 -7.36 47.81 -42.53
N HIS A 59 -6.30 47.39 -41.83
CA HIS A 59 -6.38 46.71 -40.53
C HIS A 59 -5.12 46.98 -39.70
N SER A 60 -5.20 46.72 -38.39
CA SER A 60 -4.01 46.68 -37.53
C SER A 60 -3.12 45.50 -37.91
N ASN A 61 -1.80 45.62 -37.71
CA ASN A 61 -0.85 44.49 -37.82
C ASN A 61 -1.15 43.33 -36.85
N LYS A 62 -1.93 43.59 -35.79
CA LYS A 62 -2.50 42.62 -34.89
C LYS A 62 -3.93 42.31 -35.34
N PHE A 63 -4.14 41.15 -35.94
CA PHE A 63 -5.42 40.82 -36.54
C PHE A 63 -6.04 39.53 -36.03
N SER A 64 -7.38 39.49 -35.98
CA SER A 64 -8.18 38.29 -35.81
C SER A 64 -9.38 38.37 -36.76
N LEU A 65 -9.32 37.59 -37.83
CA LEU A 65 -10.31 37.62 -38.91
C LEU A 65 -11.33 36.46 -38.82
N GLY A 66 -11.21 35.62 -37.83
CA GLY A 66 -12.11 34.49 -37.62
C GLY A 66 -11.84 33.29 -38.55
N TYR A 67 -12.85 32.43 -38.67
CA TYR A 67 -12.81 31.24 -39.51
C TYR A 67 -13.14 31.63 -40.97
N LEU A 68 -12.14 31.57 -41.86
CA LEU A 68 -12.29 31.85 -43.28
C LEU A 68 -11.79 30.63 -44.07
N LYS A 69 -12.38 30.44 -45.28
CA LYS A 69 -11.91 29.42 -46.23
C LYS A 69 -11.06 30.02 -47.33
N ASP A 70 -11.01 31.35 -47.38
CA ASP A 70 -10.33 32.14 -48.38
C ASP A 70 -8.81 32.17 -48.16
N THR A 71 -8.02 32.33 -49.16
CA THR A 71 -6.63 32.74 -49.02
C THR A 71 -6.58 34.23 -48.64
N ILE A 72 -5.82 34.57 -47.60
CA ILE A 72 -5.68 35.94 -47.14
C ILE A 72 -4.35 36.50 -47.66
N TRP A 73 -4.42 37.62 -48.34
CA TRP A 73 -3.27 38.37 -48.73
C TRP A 73 -3.12 39.61 -47.86
N ILE A 74 -1.94 39.76 -47.24
CA ILE A 74 -1.62 40.91 -46.40
C ILE A 74 -0.59 41.76 -47.12
N LYS A 75 -0.86 43.07 -47.23
CA LYS A 75 0.02 44.07 -47.79
C LYS A 75 0.66 44.90 -46.67
N VAL A 76 1.98 45.03 -46.73
CA VAL A 76 2.79 45.81 -45.78
C VAL A 76 3.64 46.81 -46.59
N ASP A 77 3.42 48.10 -46.39
CA ASP A 77 4.19 49.16 -47.02
C ASP A 77 5.30 49.63 -46.05
N LEU A 78 6.56 49.53 -46.54
CA LEU A 78 7.76 49.84 -45.73
C LEU A 78 8.55 50.97 -46.40
N LYS A 79 9.16 51.83 -45.58
CA LYS A 79 10.11 52.83 -45.96
C LYS A 79 11.36 52.79 -45.13
N ASN A 80 12.51 52.43 -45.67
CA ASN A 80 13.77 52.40 -44.99
C ASN A 80 14.45 53.74 -44.96
N LYS A 81 14.59 54.36 -43.79
CA LYS A 81 15.38 55.57 -43.55
C LYS A 81 16.66 55.29 -42.78
N SER A 82 16.86 54.04 -42.36
CA SER A 82 18.02 53.64 -41.57
C SER A 82 19.23 53.28 -42.45
N SER A 83 20.39 53.24 -41.83
CA SER A 83 21.63 52.75 -42.46
C SER A 83 21.65 51.20 -42.58
N LYS A 84 20.72 50.49 -41.90
CA LYS A 84 20.58 49.04 -41.97
C LYS A 84 19.73 48.64 -43.18
N GLU A 85 20.12 47.56 -43.84
CA GLU A 85 19.39 47.03 -44.99
C GLU A 85 18.71 45.69 -44.71
N ASP A 86 19.18 44.92 -43.70
CA ASP A 86 18.67 43.60 -43.36
C ASP A 86 17.58 43.67 -42.29
N PHE A 87 16.38 43.24 -42.63
CA PHE A 87 15.21 43.22 -41.75
C PHE A 87 14.54 41.85 -41.74
N ILE A 88 13.79 41.55 -40.69
CA ILE A 88 13.02 40.35 -40.57
C ILE A 88 11.53 40.69 -40.42
N LEU A 89 10.71 40.21 -41.32
CA LEU A 89 9.27 40.17 -41.16
C LEU A 89 8.88 38.86 -40.48
N SER A 90 8.21 38.95 -39.37
CA SER A 90 7.73 37.78 -38.62
C SER A 90 6.23 37.82 -38.45
N LEU A 91 5.58 36.71 -38.77
CA LEU A 91 4.24 36.40 -38.30
C LEU A 91 4.43 35.60 -37.03
N ASN A 92 4.02 36.15 -35.87
CA ASN A 92 4.27 35.55 -34.56
C ASN A 92 3.40 34.32 -34.27
N GLU A 93 2.90 33.64 -35.31
CA GLU A 93 2.17 32.38 -35.22
C GLU A 93 2.85 31.33 -36.11
N HIS A 94 2.58 30.05 -35.87
CA HIS A 94 3.28 28.94 -36.55
C HIS A 94 2.37 27.98 -37.31
N PHE A 95 1.05 28.15 -37.26
CA PHE A 95 0.05 27.14 -37.69
C PHE A 95 -0.45 27.31 -39.13
N TYR A 96 0.01 28.31 -39.87
CA TYR A 96 -0.39 28.50 -41.25
C TYR A 96 0.20 27.41 -42.16
N GLU A 97 -0.66 26.77 -42.98
CA GLU A 97 -0.21 25.75 -43.93
C GLU A 97 0.68 26.36 -45.00
N LYS A 98 0.33 27.59 -45.44
CA LYS A 98 1.09 28.38 -46.40
C LYS A 98 1.23 29.78 -45.83
N ALA A 99 2.46 30.26 -45.78
CA ALA A 99 2.80 31.64 -45.49
C ALA A 99 3.96 32.01 -46.43
N ASN A 100 3.64 32.58 -47.57
CA ASN A 100 4.64 32.99 -48.53
C ASN A 100 4.78 34.51 -48.52
N MET A 101 6.01 35.00 -48.51
CA MET A 101 6.30 36.41 -48.63
C MET A 101 6.74 36.72 -50.03
N HIS A 102 6.08 37.71 -50.67
CA HIS A 102 6.38 38.16 -51.99
C HIS A 102 6.83 39.63 -51.97
N TYR A 103 7.88 39.92 -52.66
CA TYR A 103 8.37 41.29 -52.85
C TYR A 103 8.94 41.48 -54.24
N PHE A 104 8.86 42.71 -54.78
CA PHE A 104 9.39 43.04 -56.09
C PHE A 104 10.85 43.44 -55.96
N ASP A 105 11.74 42.67 -56.58
CA ASP A 105 13.16 43.01 -56.68
C ASP A 105 13.40 43.98 -57.86
N LYS A 106 13.67 45.26 -57.52
CA LYS A 106 13.90 46.31 -58.52
C LYS A 106 15.17 46.07 -59.28
N SER A 107 16.17 45.38 -58.81
CA SER A 107 17.43 45.12 -59.45
C SER A 107 17.31 44.09 -60.58
N GLU A 108 16.49 43.07 -60.34
CA GLU A 108 16.23 42.00 -61.29
C GLU A 108 14.92 42.20 -62.10
N ASN A 109 14.13 43.20 -61.69
CA ASN A 109 12.80 43.49 -62.25
C ASN A 109 11.82 42.34 -62.24
N LEU A 110 11.89 41.52 -61.11
CA LEU A 110 11.13 40.29 -60.93
C LEU A 110 10.51 40.21 -59.55
N TRP A 111 9.36 39.51 -59.43
CA TRP A 111 8.79 39.12 -58.15
C TRP A 111 9.59 37.98 -57.56
N LYS A 112 10.11 38.18 -56.38
CA LYS A 112 10.73 37.12 -55.54
C LYS A 112 9.73 36.61 -54.54
N THR A 113 9.75 35.30 -54.32
CA THR A 113 8.88 34.61 -53.35
C THR A 113 9.72 33.80 -52.35
N LEU A 114 9.60 34.12 -51.09
CA LEU A 114 10.11 33.32 -49.99
C LEU A 114 8.98 32.42 -49.45
N LYS A 115 9.13 31.11 -49.62
CA LYS A 115 8.12 30.14 -49.22
C LYS A 115 8.33 29.72 -47.78
N ASN A 116 7.24 29.63 -47.01
CA ASN A 116 7.22 29.11 -45.65
C ASN A 116 5.83 28.52 -45.34
N GLY A 117 5.72 27.83 -44.26
CA GLY A 117 4.48 27.23 -43.76
C GLY A 117 4.76 26.27 -42.61
N VAL A 118 3.72 25.82 -41.93
CA VAL A 118 3.87 24.89 -40.80
C VAL A 118 4.54 23.57 -41.19
N PHE A 119 4.29 23.11 -42.44
CA PHE A 119 4.85 21.84 -42.91
C PHE A 119 6.24 21.99 -43.57
N THR A 120 6.76 23.23 -43.69
CA THR A 120 8.11 23.45 -44.17
C THR A 120 9.10 23.03 -43.08
N PRO A 121 10.01 22.07 -43.35
CA PRO A 121 11.03 21.66 -42.40
C PRO A 121 11.88 22.85 -41.94
N ILE A 122 12.31 22.84 -40.66
CA ILE A 122 13.00 23.98 -40.05
C ILE A 122 14.28 24.37 -40.84
N LYS A 123 15.00 23.38 -41.37
CA LYS A 123 16.24 23.57 -42.16
C LYS A 123 16.01 24.18 -43.53
N GLU A 124 14.81 24.10 -44.07
CA GLU A 124 14.42 24.66 -45.36
C GLU A 124 13.84 26.07 -45.25
N ARG A 125 13.59 26.54 -44.03
CA ARG A 125 13.08 27.88 -43.77
C ARG A 125 14.14 28.94 -43.98
N ASN A 126 13.74 30.10 -44.42
CA ASN A 126 14.62 31.25 -44.57
C ASN A 126 15.31 31.64 -43.22
N ILE A 127 14.61 31.45 -42.12
CA ILE A 127 15.13 31.58 -40.73
C ILE A 127 14.73 30.33 -39.95
N GLU A 128 15.68 29.65 -39.33
CA GLU A 128 15.46 28.44 -38.53
C GLU A 128 14.75 28.77 -37.21
N THR A 129 13.45 28.98 -37.27
CA THR A 129 12.59 29.25 -36.10
C THR A 129 11.23 28.57 -36.22
N SER A 130 10.57 28.31 -35.07
CA SER A 130 9.19 27.82 -35.05
C SER A 130 8.20 28.84 -35.64
N LYS A 131 8.49 30.13 -35.54
CA LYS A 131 7.68 31.21 -36.09
C LYS A 131 7.86 31.30 -37.61
N LEU A 132 6.86 31.85 -38.30
CA LEU A 132 6.95 32.11 -39.73
C LEU A 132 7.65 33.45 -39.96
N ALA A 133 8.96 33.40 -40.21
CA ALA A 133 9.82 34.57 -40.32
C ALA A 133 10.57 34.57 -41.67
N PHE A 134 10.80 35.76 -42.19
CA PHE A 134 11.41 36.02 -43.52
C PHE A 134 12.47 37.09 -43.40
N ASN A 135 13.69 36.79 -43.81
CA ASN A 135 14.75 37.76 -43.92
C ASN A 135 14.67 38.41 -45.31
N PHE A 136 14.68 39.75 -45.37
CA PHE A 136 14.61 40.51 -46.59
C PHE A 136 15.48 41.76 -46.52
N LYS A 137 15.77 42.35 -47.69
CA LYS A 137 16.61 43.55 -47.79
C LYS A 137 15.85 44.70 -48.37
N ILE A 138 16.01 45.91 -47.80
CA ILE A 138 15.52 47.17 -48.32
C ILE A 138 16.69 48.14 -48.30
N GLN A 139 17.03 48.68 -49.50
CA GLN A 139 18.08 49.67 -49.59
C GLN A 139 17.73 50.95 -48.83
N GLN A 140 18.76 51.62 -48.32
CA GLN A 140 18.61 52.90 -47.63
C GLN A 140 17.83 53.92 -48.50
N ASN A 141 16.95 54.71 -47.85
CA ASN A 141 16.09 55.73 -48.52
C ASN A 141 15.13 55.18 -49.60
N SER A 142 14.87 53.86 -49.60
CA SER A 142 13.93 53.24 -50.50
C SER A 142 12.63 52.83 -49.80
N SER A 143 11.57 52.64 -50.61
CA SER A 143 10.29 52.10 -50.19
C SER A 143 10.05 50.78 -50.91
N GLN A 144 9.45 49.83 -50.14
CA GLN A 144 9.09 48.50 -50.65
C GLN A 144 7.75 48.05 -50.11
N THR A 145 6.93 47.50 -50.98
CA THR A 145 5.69 46.84 -50.62
C THR A 145 5.94 45.32 -50.52
N ILE A 146 5.54 44.70 -49.44
CA ILE A 146 5.60 43.27 -49.22
C ILE A 146 4.17 42.73 -49.22
N PHE A 147 3.96 41.58 -49.84
CA PHE A 147 2.72 40.83 -49.79
C PHE A 147 2.97 39.49 -49.10
N VAL A 148 2.10 39.15 -48.14
CA VAL A 148 2.15 37.86 -47.42
C VAL A 148 0.88 37.08 -47.73
N GLU A 149 1.05 35.96 -48.42
CA GLU A 149 -0.01 35.01 -48.75
C GLU A 149 -0.18 34.03 -47.61
N LEU A 150 -1.36 33.99 -46.99
CA LEU A 150 -1.68 33.12 -45.86
C LEU A 150 -2.80 32.14 -46.18
N LYS A 151 -2.58 30.85 -45.85
CA LYS A 151 -3.63 29.82 -45.91
C LYS A 151 -3.57 28.93 -44.65
N ALA A 152 -4.73 28.72 -44.02
CA ALA A 152 -4.84 27.94 -42.81
C ALA A 152 -6.14 27.14 -42.74
N LYS A 153 -6.13 26.05 -42.01
CA LYS A 153 -7.32 25.33 -41.55
C LYS A 153 -7.81 25.82 -40.18
N TYR A 154 -7.00 26.62 -39.51
CA TYR A 154 -7.34 27.32 -38.27
C TYR A 154 -7.96 28.68 -38.56
N PRO A 155 -8.56 29.38 -37.55
CA PRO A 155 -8.93 30.78 -37.67
C PRO A 155 -7.72 31.62 -38.03
N TYR A 156 -7.97 32.67 -38.82
CA TYR A 156 -6.93 33.62 -39.23
C TYR A 156 -6.72 34.65 -38.14
N PHE A 157 -5.61 34.59 -37.46
CA PHE A 157 -5.17 35.56 -36.47
C PHE A 157 -3.64 35.61 -36.41
N GLY A 158 -3.11 36.73 -35.97
CA GLY A 158 -1.68 36.88 -35.83
C GLY A 158 -1.24 38.31 -35.56
N ASN A 159 0.04 38.44 -35.35
CA ASN A 159 0.72 39.70 -35.23
C ASN A 159 1.87 39.72 -36.25
N ILE A 160 1.76 40.56 -37.25
CA ILE A 160 2.87 40.82 -38.18
C ILE A 160 3.75 41.90 -37.56
N ALA A 161 5.03 41.59 -37.41
CA ALA A 161 6.02 42.49 -36.84
C ALA A 161 7.26 42.53 -37.75
N VAL A 162 7.86 43.69 -37.86
CA VAL A 162 9.14 43.88 -38.55
C VAL A 162 10.20 44.18 -37.50
N TYR A 163 11.33 43.52 -37.64
CA TYR A 163 12.45 43.60 -36.71
C TYR A 163 13.73 43.96 -37.43
N SER A 164 14.62 44.71 -36.78
CA SER A 164 16.02 44.67 -37.20
C SER A 164 16.58 43.26 -36.93
N LYS A 165 17.47 42.78 -37.79
CA LYS A 165 18.04 41.42 -37.68
C LYS A 165 18.68 41.18 -36.32
N ASP A 166 19.46 42.13 -35.80
CA ASP A 166 20.15 42.01 -34.51
C ASP A 166 19.17 41.90 -33.37
N TYR A 167 18.12 42.72 -33.36
CA TYR A 167 17.11 42.68 -32.31
C TYR A 167 16.29 41.39 -32.32
N PHE A 168 15.95 40.90 -33.52
CA PHE A 168 15.21 39.63 -33.64
C PHE A 168 15.94 38.47 -32.98
N PHE A 169 17.25 38.33 -33.24
CA PHE A 169 18.04 37.25 -32.66
C PHE A 169 18.33 37.48 -31.18
N ALA A 170 18.56 38.71 -30.73
CA ALA A 170 18.77 39.03 -29.30
C ALA A 170 17.50 38.83 -28.49
N SER A 171 16.33 39.21 -29.00
CA SER A 171 15.05 39.06 -28.30
C SER A 171 14.52 37.62 -28.26
N ARG A 172 15.08 36.74 -29.09
CA ARG A 172 14.66 35.32 -29.15
C ARG A 172 14.79 34.59 -27.80
N ILE A 173 15.76 34.97 -26.95
CA ILE A 173 16.00 34.37 -25.65
C ILE A 173 14.94 34.81 -24.63
N LEU A 174 14.33 35.99 -24.77
CA LEU A 174 13.37 36.57 -23.81
C LEU A 174 11.91 36.39 -24.22
N ASN A 175 11.65 35.76 -25.39
CA ASN A 175 10.33 35.63 -25.99
C ASN A 175 9.51 34.43 -25.43
N ILE A 176 8.25 34.34 -25.90
CA ILE A 176 7.19 33.39 -25.58
C ILE A 176 7.68 31.93 -25.43
N ASP A 177 8.75 31.54 -26.15
CA ASP A 177 9.33 30.19 -26.06
C ASP A 177 9.85 29.85 -24.65
N SER A 178 10.45 30.85 -23.96
CA SER A 178 10.90 30.68 -22.56
C SER A 178 9.73 30.46 -21.58
N PHE A 179 8.61 31.13 -21.85
CA PHE A 179 7.39 30.96 -21.09
C PHE A 179 6.83 29.52 -21.27
N PHE A 180 6.76 29.00 -22.47
CA PHE A 180 6.30 27.62 -22.72
C PHE A 180 7.21 26.61 -22.03
N ILE A 181 8.53 26.78 -22.08
CA ILE A 181 9.49 25.89 -21.38
C ILE A 181 9.23 25.87 -19.87
N LEU A 182 9.00 27.05 -19.25
CA LEU A 182 8.64 27.13 -17.83
C LEU A 182 7.34 26.37 -17.54
N GLN A 183 6.30 26.54 -18.39
CA GLN A 183 5.02 25.85 -18.24
C GLN A 183 5.19 24.33 -18.34
N PHE A 184 5.99 23.84 -19.28
CA PHE A 184 6.28 22.41 -19.40
C PHE A 184 6.96 21.85 -18.16
N GLY A 185 7.92 22.59 -17.59
CA GLY A 185 8.58 22.20 -16.35
C GLY A 185 7.60 22.09 -15.18
N ILE A 186 6.72 23.08 -15.00
CA ILE A 186 5.69 23.06 -13.96
C ILE A 186 4.75 21.88 -14.13
N LEU A 187 4.22 21.64 -15.33
CA LEU A 187 3.30 20.54 -15.59
C LEU A 187 3.96 19.18 -15.37
N LEU A 188 5.22 19.02 -15.80
CA LEU A 188 5.96 17.78 -15.59
C LEU A 188 6.16 17.46 -14.10
N ILE A 189 6.52 18.46 -13.29
CA ILE A 189 6.66 18.31 -11.83
C ILE A 189 5.32 17.89 -11.22
N ILE A 190 4.22 18.54 -11.63
CA ILE A 190 2.87 18.21 -11.13
C ILE A 190 2.47 16.79 -11.51
N ILE A 191 2.76 16.34 -12.73
CA ILE A 191 2.50 14.97 -13.19
C ILE A 191 3.25 13.97 -12.31
N ILE A 192 4.57 14.16 -12.14
CA ILE A 192 5.41 13.25 -11.34
C ILE A 192 4.93 13.20 -9.89
N PHE A 193 4.65 14.35 -9.28
CA PHE A 193 4.17 14.44 -7.90
C PHE A 193 2.83 13.71 -7.71
N ASN A 194 1.85 13.94 -8.59
CA ASN A 194 0.54 13.29 -8.47
C ASN A 194 0.57 11.81 -8.84
N LEU A 195 1.47 11.38 -9.72
CA LEU A 195 1.72 9.97 -9.99
C LEU A 195 2.24 9.26 -8.73
N PHE A 196 3.17 9.89 -8.01
CA PHE A 196 3.65 9.39 -6.73
C PHE A 196 2.52 9.28 -5.68
N LEU A 197 1.66 10.30 -5.58
CA LEU A 197 0.49 10.27 -4.71
C LEU A 197 -0.48 9.13 -5.08
N TRP A 198 -0.70 8.91 -6.38
CA TRP A 198 -1.51 7.79 -6.84
C TRP A 198 -0.92 6.44 -6.47
N LEU A 199 0.39 6.26 -6.63
CA LEU A 199 1.09 5.02 -6.25
C LEU A 199 0.98 4.75 -4.74
N SER A 200 0.99 5.80 -3.92
CA SER A 200 0.87 5.72 -2.46
C SER A 200 -0.56 5.42 -2.00
N LEU A 201 -1.56 6.15 -2.50
CA LEU A 201 -2.94 6.09 -2.02
C LEU A 201 -3.84 5.15 -2.84
N LYS A 202 -3.48 4.85 -4.09
CA LYS A 202 -4.29 4.07 -5.06
C LYS A 202 -5.68 4.64 -5.34
N GLU A 203 -5.93 5.91 -5.00
CA GLU A 203 -7.20 6.58 -5.29
C GLU A 203 -7.29 7.03 -6.75
N LYS A 204 -8.43 6.78 -7.40
CA LYS A 204 -8.68 7.09 -8.81
C LYS A 204 -8.60 8.59 -9.14
N VAL A 205 -8.88 9.46 -8.18
CA VAL A 205 -8.85 10.91 -8.37
C VAL A 205 -7.47 11.39 -8.84
N TYR A 206 -6.38 10.83 -8.30
CA TYR A 206 -5.02 11.20 -8.67
C TYR A 206 -4.65 10.75 -10.08
N ILE A 207 -5.00 9.53 -10.51
CA ILE A 207 -4.68 9.06 -11.85
C ILE A 207 -5.48 9.81 -12.93
N TYR A 208 -6.73 10.19 -12.63
CA TYR A 208 -7.50 11.04 -13.54
C TYR A 208 -6.90 12.44 -13.65
N TYR A 209 -6.40 12.98 -12.56
CA TYR A 209 -5.71 14.27 -12.57
C TYR A 209 -4.36 14.19 -13.30
N VAL A 210 -3.61 13.11 -13.16
CA VAL A 210 -2.40 12.85 -13.98
C VAL A 210 -2.74 12.78 -15.46
N GLY A 211 -3.82 12.10 -15.85
CA GLY A 211 -4.30 12.07 -17.23
C GLY A 211 -4.66 13.47 -17.76
N TYR A 212 -5.36 14.26 -16.95
CA TYR A 212 -5.70 15.63 -17.26
C TYR A 212 -4.46 16.49 -17.55
N THR A 213 -3.49 16.51 -16.62
CA THR A 213 -2.27 17.30 -16.74
C THR A 213 -1.35 16.81 -17.86
N PHE A 214 -1.30 15.48 -18.10
CA PHE A 214 -0.53 14.91 -19.20
C PHE A 214 -1.08 15.34 -20.57
N PHE A 215 -2.40 15.24 -20.79
CA PHE A 215 -2.97 15.66 -22.05
C PHE A 215 -2.99 17.19 -22.22
N ALA A 216 -3.03 17.95 -21.13
CA ALA A 216 -2.80 19.39 -21.16
C ALA A 216 -1.36 19.71 -21.62
N LEU A 217 -0.35 18.96 -21.14
CA LEU A 217 1.03 19.10 -21.60
C LEU A 217 1.18 18.79 -23.08
N VAL A 218 0.60 17.67 -23.55
CA VAL A 218 0.62 17.31 -25.00
C VAL A 218 -0.04 18.39 -25.85
N TYR A 219 -1.17 18.94 -25.39
CA TYR A 219 -1.86 20.04 -26.08
C TYR A 219 -1.00 21.31 -26.13
N LEU A 220 -0.34 21.67 -25.02
CA LEU A 220 0.56 22.84 -24.99
C LEU A 220 1.78 22.66 -25.90
N ILE A 221 2.37 21.47 -25.98
CA ILE A 221 3.45 21.17 -26.93
C ILE A 221 2.96 21.38 -28.37
N ASN A 222 1.74 20.91 -28.67
CA ASN A 222 1.16 21.07 -30.01
C ASN A 222 0.97 22.54 -30.41
N ILE A 223 0.48 23.38 -29.49
CA ILE A 223 0.15 24.79 -29.80
C ILE A 223 1.34 25.75 -29.60
N SER A 224 2.45 25.30 -29.02
CA SER A 224 3.66 26.13 -28.86
C SER A 224 4.53 26.20 -30.10
N GLY A 225 4.28 25.34 -31.11
CA GLY A 225 5.12 25.20 -32.29
C GLY A 225 6.40 24.39 -32.08
N LEU A 226 6.59 23.78 -30.88
CA LEU A 226 7.77 22.96 -30.58
C LEU A 226 7.89 21.71 -31.47
N LEU A 227 6.78 21.20 -32.00
CA LEU A 227 6.78 20.01 -32.85
C LEU A 227 7.70 20.14 -34.06
N ILE A 228 7.94 21.37 -34.53
CA ILE A 228 8.75 21.64 -35.70
C ILE A 228 10.25 21.35 -35.47
N TYR A 229 10.72 21.51 -34.24
CA TYR A 229 12.13 21.21 -33.88
C TYR A 229 12.43 19.72 -33.87
N PHE A 230 11.38 18.87 -33.79
CA PHE A 230 11.46 17.40 -33.77
C PHE A 230 10.98 16.78 -35.10
N ASP A 231 10.69 17.59 -36.12
CA ASP A 231 10.10 17.17 -37.41
C ASP A 231 8.75 16.44 -37.27
N LEU A 232 7.98 16.78 -36.20
CA LEU A 232 6.67 16.20 -35.87
C LEU A 232 5.47 17.11 -36.27
N GLN A 233 5.71 18.22 -36.99
CA GLN A 233 4.67 19.18 -37.39
C GLN A 233 3.55 18.54 -38.23
N HIS A 234 3.82 17.47 -38.95
CA HIS A 234 2.83 16.73 -39.75
C HIS A 234 1.70 16.14 -38.90
N TYR A 235 1.97 15.92 -37.58
CA TYR A 235 0.98 15.41 -36.65
C TYR A 235 0.18 16.51 -35.96
N MET A 236 0.42 17.79 -36.18
CA MET A 236 -0.19 18.91 -35.47
C MET A 236 -1.72 18.82 -35.41
N TYR A 237 -2.37 18.58 -36.54
CA TYR A 237 -3.83 18.46 -36.60
C TYR A 237 -4.33 17.22 -35.85
N LYS A 238 -3.59 16.10 -35.93
CA LYS A 238 -3.95 14.89 -35.23
C LYS A 238 -3.77 15.05 -33.72
N LEU A 239 -2.66 15.67 -33.28
CA LEU A 239 -2.38 15.88 -31.85
C LEU A 239 -3.36 16.84 -31.16
N HIS A 240 -4.15 17.61 -31.95
CA HIS A 240 -5.19 18.48 -31.41
C HIS A 240 -6.28 17.69 -30.62
N PHE A 241 -6.44 16.38 -30.87
CA PHE A 241 -7.34 15.53 -30.08
C PHE A 241 -6.98 15.49 -28.58
N SER A 242 -5.73 15.83 -28.21
CA SER A 242 -5.29 15.93 -26.83
C SER A 242 -6.10 16.92 -26.01
N ALA A 243 -6.63 17.98 -26.62
CA ALA A 243 -7.56 18.92 -25.97
C ALA A 243 -8.84 18.21 -25.50
N SER A 244 -9.37 17.28 -26.31
CA SER A 244 -10.56 16.49 -25.92
C SER A 244 -10.26 15.53 -24.79
N LEU A 245 -9.13 14.83 -24.85
CA LEU A 245 -8.71 13.92 -23.78
C LEU A 245 -8.44 14.68 -22.48
N CYS A 246 -7.86 15.88 -22.56
CA CYS A 246 -7.69 16.77 -21.41
C CYS A 246 -9.05 17.00 -20.71
N ILE A 247 -10.10 17.40 -21.42
CA ILE A 247 -11.44 17.65 -20.87
C ILE A 247 -12.13 16.36 -20.40
N ILE A 248 -11.91 15.24 -21.07
CA ILE A 248 -12.41 13.94 -20.63
C ILE A 248 -11.84 13.59 -19.25
N PHE A 249 -10.51 13.69 -19.09
CA PHE A 249 -9.86 13.41 -17.82
C PHE A 249 -10.21 14.43 -16.73
N LEU A 250 -10.36 15.71 -17.06
CA LEU A 250 -10.90 16.74 -16.15
C LEU A 250 -12.30 16.37 -15.66
N SER A 251 -13.16 15.87 -16.56
CA SER A 251 -14.52 15.45 -16.21
C SER A 251 -14.52 14.23 -15.29
N LEU A 252 -13.68 13.23 -15.59
CA LEU A 252 -13.52 12.03 -14.74
C LEU A 252 -12.96 12.39 -13.35
N PHE A 253 -11.94 13.26 -13.32
CA PHE A 253 -11.40 13.83 -12.10
C PHE A 253 -12.49 14.51 -11.26
N SER A 254 -13.28 15.38 -11.90
CA SER A 254 -14.35 16.13 -11.24
C SER A 254 -15.45 15.22 -10.66
N ILE A 255 -15.87 14.20 -11.42
CA ILE A 255 -16.86 13.22 -10.97
C ILE A 255 -16.39 12.50 -9.70
N GLU A 256 -15.14 12.10 -9.68
CA GLU A 256 -14.56 11.37 -8.54
C GLU A 256 -14.26 12.32 -7.37
N TYR A 257 -13.71 13.49 -7.63
CA TYR A 257 -13.41 14.51 -6.61
C TYR A 257 -14.64 14.99 -5.87
N PHE A 258 -15.78 15.19 -6.58
CA PHE A 258 -17.05 15.63 -5.98
C PHE A 258 -17.80 14.52 -5.25
N GLU A 259 -17.40 13.27 -5.38
CA GLU A 259 -18.26 12.13 -5.07
C GLU A 259 -19.65 12.27 -5.74
N ALA A 260 -19.67 12.77 -6.99
CA ALA A 260 -20.88 13.22 -7.68
C ALA A 260 -21.94 12.13 -7.81
N LYS A 261 -21.52 10.85 -7.83
CA LYS A 261 -22.42 9.69 -7.82
C LYS A 261 -23.32 9.66 -6.59
N ARG A 262 -22.83 10.16 -5.45
CA ARG A 262 -23.57 10.23 -4.18
C ARG A 262 -24.59 11.37 -4.18
N TYR A 263 -24.25 12.52 -4.77
CA TYR A 263 -25.05 13.74 -4.70
C TYR A 263 -25.96 13.96 -5.90
N PHE A 264 -25.54 13.63 -7.14
CA PHE A 264 -26.25 13.94 -8.38
C PHE A 264 -26.02 12.90 -9.49
N LYS A 265 -26.73 11.78 -9.45
CA LYS A 265 -26.65 10.71 -10.47
C LYS A 265 -26.99 11.22 -11.89
N ALA A 266 -27.98 12.11 -12.02
CA ALA A 266 -28.40 12.65 -13.31
C ALA A 266 -27.29 13.50 -13.98
N SER A 267 -26.60 14.39 -13.22
CA SER A 267 -25.47 15.16 -13.78
C SER A 267 -24.33 14.26 -14.22
N VAL A 268 -24.03 13.21 -13.46
CA VAL A 268 -23.00 12.22 -13.83
C VAL A 268 -23.38 11.51 -15.14
N PHE A 269 -24.64 11.16 -15.33
CA PHE A 269 -25.12 10.53 -16.56
C PHE A 269 -24.97 11.46 -17.76
N VAL A 270 -25.38 12.73 -17.62
CA VAL A 270 -25.22 13.75 -18.69
C VAL A 270 -23.74 13.95 -19.05
N ILE A 271 -22.85 14.11 -18.04
CA ILE A 271 -21.43 14.28 -18.29
C ILE A 271 -20.84 13.06 -19.02
N LYS A 272 -21.25 11.84 -18.68
CA LYS A 272 -20.78 10.62 -19.37
C LYS A 272 -21.22 10.58 -20.84
N ILE A 273 -22.44 11.01 -21.15
CA ILE A 273 -22.91 11.13 -22.54
C ILE A 273 -22.06 12.16 -23.29
N LEU A 274 -21.81 13.33 -22.69
CA LEU A 274 -20.98 14.37 -23.30
C LEU A 274 -19.54 13.91 -23.49
N ILE A 275 -18.96 13.14 -22.55
CA ILE A 275 -17.64 12.51 -22.70
C ILE A 275 -17.63 11.58 -23.92
N LEU A 276 -18.65 10.73 -24.07
CA LEU A 276 -18.76 9.81 -25.20
C LEU A 276 -18.84 10.57 -26.53
N LEU A 277 -19.67 11.60 -26.60
CA LEU A 277 -19.79 12.45 -27.78
C LEU A 277 -18.46 13.16 -28.10
N LEU A 278 -17.80 13.71 -27.08
CA LEU A 278 -16.49 14.36 -27.25
C LEU A 278 -15.45 13.38 -27.78
N PHE A 279 -15.44 12.16 -27.28
CA PHE A 279 -14.52 11.11 -27.75
C PHE A 279 -14.80 10.74 -29.21
N VAL A 280 -16.07 10.59 -29.59
CA VAL A 280 -16.48 10.30 -31.00
C VAL A 280 -16.02 11.42 -31.92
N PHE A 281 -16.28 12.68 -31.55
CA PHE A 281 -15.86 13.79 -32.41
C PHE A 281 -14.35 13.98 -32.49
N ALA A 282 -13.64 13.72 -31.38
CA ALA A 282 -12.17 13.69 -31.36
C ALA A 282 -11.63 12.60 -32.31
N PHE A 283 -12.24 11.42 -32.30
CA PHE A 283 -11.91 10.34 -33.21
C PHE A 283 -12.18 10.71 -34.68
N MET A 284 -13.35 11.29 -34.97
CA MET A 284 -13.71 11.73 -36.33
C MET A 284 -12.78 12.82 -36.85
N MET A 285 -12.30 13.71 -35.98
CA MET A 285 -11.30 14.73 -36.35
C MET A 285 -9.98 14.08 -36.80
N VAL A 286 -9.55 13.02 -36.17
CA VAL A 286 -8.30 12.32 -36.52
C VAL A 286 -8.48 11.42 -37.74
N ALA A 287 -9.63 10.73 -37.87
CA ALA A 287 -9.88 9.71 -38.88
C ALA A 287 -10.36 10.30 -40.23
N VAL A 288 -11.14 11.38 -40.19
CA VAL A 288 -11.79 11.93 -41.41
C VAL A 288 -11.19 13.27 -41.79
N SER A 289 -11.41 14.33 -41.01
CA SER A 289 -10.89 15.65 -41.28
C SER A 289 -10.92 16.55 -40.05
N TYR A 290 -9.97 17.49 -39.97
CA TYR A 290 -9.87 18.41 -38.84
C TYR A 290 -11.03 19.41 -38.75
N SER A 291 -11.35 20.08 -39.84
CA SER A 291 -12.07 21.37 -39.79
C SER A 291 -13.50 21.28 -39.19
N PRO A 292 -14.47 20.50 -39.69
CA PRO A 292 -15.82 20.56 -39.12
C PRO A 292 -15.90 20.00 -37.72
N TRP A 293 -15.13 18.95 -37.44
CA TRP A 293 -15.21 18.24 -36.15
C TRP A 293 -14.59 19.02 -34.98
N ASN A 294 -13.59 19.84 -35.25
CA ASN A 294 -13.00 20.74 -34.26
C ASN A 294 -14.02 21.74 -33.72
N ASN A 295 -14.89 22.30 -34.55
CA ASN A 295 -15.94 23.23 -34.12
C ASN A 295 -16.96 22.54 -33.22
N PHE A 296 -17.43 21.34 -33.58
CA PHE A 296 -18.31 20.54 -32.73
C PHE A 296 -17.69 20.20 -31.39
N MET A 297 -16.41 19.84 -31.37
CA MET A 297 -15.67 19.58 -30.12
C MET A 297 -15.67 20.81 -29.21
N ASN A 298 -15.39 22.00 -29.70
CA ASN A 298 -15.37 23.24 -28.92
C ASN A 298 -16.72 23.52 -28.24
N HIS A 299 -17.83 23.29 -28.96
CA HIS A 299 -19.17 23.43 -28.36
C HIS A 299 -19.42 22.42 -27.23
N ILE A 300 -19.05 21.15 -27.43
CA ILE A 300 -19.21 20.12 -26.38
C ILE A 300 -18.32 20.42 -25.20
N ILE A 301 -17.07 20.83 -25.40
CA ILE A 301 -16.17 21.25 -24.32
C ILE A 301 -16.82 22.35 -23.47
N THR A 302 -17.39 23.38 -24.12
CA THR A 302 -18.09 24.48 -23.45
C THR A 302 -19.26 23.97 -22.62
N ILE A 303 -20.10 23.07 -23.15
CA ILE A 303 -21.25 22.48 -22.45
C ILE A 303 -20.77 21.64 -21.24
N ILE A 304 -19.70 20.88 -21.39
CA ILE A 304 -19.08 20.11 -20.28
C ILE A 304 -18.66 21.05 -19.17
N LEU A 305 -17.91 22.11 -19.46
CA LEU A 305 -17.42 23.07 -18.46
C LEU A 305 -18.58 23.75 -17.72
N ILE A 306 -19.62 24.18 -18.43
CA ILE A 306 -20.85 24.72 -17.82
C ILE A 306 -21.49 23.70 -16.87
N THR A 307 -21.59 22.44 -17.31
CA THR A 307 -22.22 21.36 -16.51
C THR A 307 -21.38 21.06 -15.25
N LEU A 308 -20.05 21.08 -15.34
CA LEU A 308 -19.15 20.90 -14.20
C LEU A 308 -19.29 22.04 -13.19
N ILE A 309 -19.31 23.29 -13.65
CA ILE A 309 -19.52 24.47 -12.78
C ILE A 309 -20.88 24.41 -12.11
N ALA A 310 -21.96 24.17 -12.85
CA ALA A 310 -23.31 24.07 -12.30
C ALA A 310 -23.45 22.95 -11.27
N SER A 311 -22.84 21.80 -11.54
CA SER A 311 -22.83 20.65 -10.62
C SER A 311 -22.07 20.96 -9.33
N SER A 312 -20.88 21.58 -9.44
CA SER A 312 -20.06 21.95 -8.28
C SER A 312 -20.75 22.99 -7.39
N ILE A 313 -21.42 24.00 -7.97
CA ILE A 313 -22.21 25.00 -7.24
C ILE A 313 -23.39 24.34 -6.49
N LYS A 314 -24.09 23.39 -7.13
CA LYS A 314 -25.20 22.65 -6.48
C LYS A 314 -24.71 21.81 -5.29
N ILE A 315 -23.54 21.16 -5.42
CA ILE A 315 -22.96 20.35 -4.34
C ILE A 315 -22.44 21.26 -3.21
N TYR A 316 -21.82 22.40 -3.55
CA TYR A 316 -21.41 23.41 -2.57
C TYR A 316 -22.60 23.90 -1.72
N LYS A 317 -23.75 24.21 -2.34
CA LYS A 317 -24.97 24.61 -1.64
C LYS A 317 -25.55 23.52 -0.73
N LYS A 318 -25.18 22.25 -0.90
CA LYS A 318 -25.52 21.13 -0.01
C LYS A 318 -24.55 20.95 1.17
N GLY A 319 -23.67 21.94 1.42
CA GLY A 319 -22.76 21.97 2.57
C GLY A 319 -21.35 21.44 2.30
N GLN A 320 -21.00 21.11 1.05
CA GLN A 320 -19.66 20.66 0.69
C GLN A 320 -18.74 21.86 0.41
N TYR A 321 -18.39 22.60 1.43
CA TYR A 321 -17.66 23.87 1.34
C TYR A 321 -16.24 23.77 0.82
N PHE A 322 -15.62 22.58 0.80
CA PHE A 322 -14.30 22.36 0.22
C PHE A 322 -14.25 22.64 -1.29
N LEU A 323 -15.41 22.62 -1.98
CA LEU A 323 -15.51 22.88 -3.42
C LEU A 323 -15.31 24.36 -3.81
N LYS A 324 -15.23 25.29 -2.86
CA LYS A 324 -15.07 26.73 -3.18
C LYS A 324 -13.83 27.01 -4.05
N TYR A 325 -12.72 26.36 -3.77
CA TYR A 325 -11.47 26.53 -4.52
C TYR A 325 -11.55 25.90 -5.91
N TYR A 326 -12.22 24.75 -6.04
CA TYR A 326 -12.49 24.14 -7.33
C TYR A 326 -13.37 25.05 -8.20
N ILE A 327 -14.48 25.58 -7.67
CA ILE A 327 -15.38 26.48 -8.38
C ILE A 327 -14.62 27.73 -8.85
N PHE A 328 -13.78 28.29 -8.00
CA PHE A 328 -12.96 29.45 -8.32
C PHE A 328 -12.03 29.16 -9.49
N ALA A 329 -11.25 28.10 -9.42
CA ALA A 329 -10.26 27.74 -10.44
C ALA A 329 -10.91 27.44 -11.80
N ILE A 330 -11.94 26.58 -11.82
CA ILE A 330 -12.62 26.22 -13.08
C ILE A 330 -13.39 27.40 -13.69
N SER A 331 -13.91 28.33 -12.87
CA SER A 331 -14.60 29.52 -13.37
C SER A 331 -13.64 30.50 -14.05
N ILE A 332 -12.43 30.70 -13.51
CA ILE A 332 -11.39 31.52 -14.14
C ILE A 332 -10.97 30.89 -15.47
N TYR A 333 -10.68 29.59 -15.48
CA TYR A 333 -10.33 28.88 -16.71
C TYR A 333 -11.45 28.96 -17.75
N PHE A 334 -12.69 28.69 -17.38
CA PHE A 334 -13.85 28.78 -18.27
C PHE A 334 -14.00 30.19 -18.88
N THR A 335 -13.84 31.23 -18.06
CA THR A 335 -13.91 32.61 -18.55
C THR A 335 -12.81 32.88 -19.59
N SER A 336 -11.59 32.39 -19.35
CA SER A 336 -10.49 32.57 -20.33
C SER A 336 -10.72 31.76 -21.61
N VAL A 337 -11.34 30.58 -21.54
CA VAL A 337 -11.75 29.80 -22.71
C VAL A 337 -12.80 30.56 -23.54
N ILE A 338 -13.79 31.18 -22.89
CA ILE A 338 -14.78 32.02 -23.60
C ILE A 338 -14.09 33.19 -24.32
N ILE A 339 -13.20 33.92 -23.64
CA ILE A 339 -12.45 35.00 -24.23
C ILE A 339 -11.67 34.50 -25.46
N PHE A 340 -11.02 33.35 -25.34
CA PHE A 340 -10.27 32.74 -26.44
C PHE A 340 -11.19 32.31 -27.61
N ILE A 341 -12.37 31.76 -27.34
CA ILE A 341 -13.36 31.42 -28.41
C ILE A 341 -13.82 32.68 -29.11
N LEU A 342 -14.17 33.74 -28.39
CA LEU A 342 -14.55 35.02 -29.02
C LEU A 342 -13.43 35.62 -29.83
N PHE A 343 -12.19 35.48 -29.37
CA PHE A 343 -11.00 35.85 -30.13
C PHE A 343 -10.86 35.01 -31.43
N LEU A 344 -11.02 33.69 -31.37
CA LEU A 344 -10.97 32.82 -32.55
C LEU A 344 -12.10 33.09 -33.54
N MET A 345 -13.22 33.62 -33.08
CA MET A 345 -14.35 34.03 -33.95
C MET A 345 -14.12 35.41 -34.63
N GLY A 346 -13.03 36.11 -34.25
CA GLY A 346 -12.75 37.45 -34.77
C GLY A 346 -13.62 38.57 -34.17
N ILE A 347 -14.32 38.28 -33.04
CA ILE A 347 -15.15 39.26 -32.33
C ILE A 347 -14.29 40.18 -31.44
N ILE A 348 -13.20 39.63 -30.92
CA ILE A 348 -12.23 40.35 -30.08
C ILE A 348 -10.92 40.46 -30.84
N GLU A 349 -10.33 41.65 -30.80
CA GLU A 349 -9.05 41.93 -31.45
C GLU A 349 -7.90 41.12 -30.87
N TYR A 350 -6.88 40.91 -31.69
CA TYR A 350 -5.64 40.27 -31.29
C TYR A 350 -4.89 41.14 -30.26
N ASN A 351 -4.63 40.58 -29.10
CA ASN A 351 -3.58 41.04 -28.21
C ASN A 351 -2.99 39.83 -27.48
N TYR A 352 -1.83 39.99 -26.86
CA TYR A 352 -1.15 38.88 -26.18
C TYR A 352 -2.00 38.27 -25.05
N PHE A 353 -2.78 39.08 -24.33
CA PHE A 353 -3.67 38.56 -23.29
C PHE A 353 -4.77 37.68 -23.88
N ASN A 354 -5.51 38.14 -24.88
CA ASN A 354 -6.59 37.38 -25.54
C ASN A 354 -6.07 36.06 -26.15
N ARG A 355 -4.85 36.10 -26.69
CA ARG A 355 -4.21 34.95 -27.35
C ARG A 355 -3.71 33.91 -26.35
N TYR A 356 -3.18 34.30 -25.18
CA TYR A 356 -2.49 33.39 -24.25
C TYR A 356 -3.16 33.26 -22.90
N ALA A 357 -4.21 34.05 -22.58
CA ALA A 357 -4.89 34.04 -21.27
C ALA A 357 -5.35 32.64 -20.86
N TYR A 358 -5.88 31.85 -21.81
CA TYR A 358 -6.36 30.52 -21.54
C TYR A 358 -5.25 29.56 -21.10
N ILE A 359 -4.01 29.75 -21.56
CA ILE A 359 -2.84 28.96 -21.18
C ILE A 359 -2.42 29.31 -19.74
N TYR A 360 -2.38 30.61 -19.39
CA TYR A 360 -2.08 31.08 -18.04
C TYR A 360 -3.13 30.59 -17.05
N CYS A 361 -4.42 30.69 -17.41
CA CYS A 361 -5.51 30.26 -16.57
C CYS A 361 -5.58 28.73 -16.42
N LEU A 362 -5.26 27.97 -17.48
CA LEU A 362 -5.11 26.52 -17.42
C LEU A 362 -4.01 26.11 -16.43
N SER A 363 -2.86 26.76 -16.51
CA SER A 363 -1.75 26.48 -15.59
C SER A 363 -2.10 26.84 -14.15
N LEU A 364 -2.76 27.96 -13.93
CA LEU A 364 -3.25 28.37 -12.60
C LEU A 364 -4.27 27.36 -12.05
N GLU A 365 -5.22 26.93 -12.87
CA GLU A 365 -6.21 25.92 -12.50
C GLU A 365 -5.54 24.62 -12.08
N ILE A 366 -4.59 24.13 -12.88
CA ILE A 366 -3.82 22.92 -12.59
C ILE A 366 -3.07 23.05 -11.27
N ILE A 367 -2.40 24.18 -11.01
CA ILE A 367 -1.70 24.43 -9.74
C ILE A 367 -2.69 24.40 -8.56
N VAL A 368 -3.84 25.08 -8.69
CA VAL A 368 -4.86 25.11 -7.64
C VAL A 368 -5.39 23.69 -7.36
N PHE A 369 -5.64 22.91 -8.41
CA PHE A 369 -6.08 21.52 -8.22
C PHE A 369 -5.00 20.64 -7.57
N ALA A 370 -3.72 20.83 -7.90
CA ALA A 370 -2.63 20.14 -7.23
C ALA A 370 -2.59 20.46 -5.72
N LEU A 371 -2.77 21.73 -5.35
CA LEU A 371 -2.85 22.17 -3.94
C LEU A 371 -4.06 21.58 -3.22
N ILE A 372 -5.21 21.55 -3.87
CA ILE A 372 -6.44 20.93 -3.33
C ILE A 372 -6.22 19.42 -3.09
N LEU A 373 -5.61 18.72 -4.03
CA LEU A 373 -5.31 17.30 -3.90
C LEU A 373 -4.27 17.02 -2.82
N SER A 374 -3.26 17.89 -2.69
CA SER A 374 -2.28 17.81 -1.60
C SER A 374 -2.95 17.97 -0.22
N ASN A 375 -3.88 18.92 -0.10
CA ASN A 375 -4.66 19.07 1.14
C ASN A 375 -5.55 17.85 1.43
N ARG A 376 -6.19 17.29 0.41
CA ARG A 376 -6.96 16.04 0.54
C ARG A 376 -6.09 14.88 1.03
N TYR A 377 -4.88 14.75 0.51
CA TYR A 377 -3.91 13.76 0.99
C TYR A 377 -3.65 13.89 2.49
N ASN A 378 -3.41 15.12 2.97
CA ASN A 378 -3.17 15.37 4.40
C ASN A 378 -4.38 15.00 5.26
N ILE A 379 -5.60 15.27 4.81
CA ILE A 379 -6.83 14.90 5.52
C ILE A 379 -6.94 13.38 5.63
N ILE A 380 -6.79 12.65 4.51
CA ILE A 380 -6.88 11.20 4.49
C ILE A 380 -5.80 10.57 5.37
N LYS A 381 -4.57 11.07 5.28
CA LYS A 381 -3.46 10.59 6.10
C LYS A 381 -3.73 10.79 7.60
N ASN A 382 -4.25 11.95 7.99
CA ASN A 382 -4.59 12.23 9.38
C ASN A 382 -5.74 11.34 9.89
N GLU A 383 -6.74 11.07 9.07
CA GLU A 383 -7.81 10.12 9.40
C GLU A 383 -7.27 8.69 9.57
N GLN A 384 -6.37 8.24 8.69
CA GLN A 384 -5.72 6.94 8.81
C GLN A 384 -4.92 6.84 10.12
N ILE A 385 -4.12 7.86 10.46
CA ILE A 385 -3.35 7.90 11.71
C ILE A 385 -4.30 7.85 12.91
N LYS A 386 -5.40 8.62 12.89
CA LYS A 386 -6.40 8.61 13.97
C LYS A 386 -7.01 7.22 14.16
N THR A 387 -7.47 6.60 13.07
CA THR A 387 -8.05 5.24 13.11
C THR A 387 -7.03 4.21 13.61
N GLN A 388 -5.77 4.32 13.19
CA GLN A 388 -4.70 3.44 13.66
C GLN A 388 -4.46 3.59 15.16
N ASN A 389 -4.43 4.82 15.68
CA ASN A 389 -4.29 5.09 17.11
C ASN A 389 -5.48 4.54 17.92
N GLU A 390 -6.71 4.66 17.40
CA GLU A 390 -7.90 4.08 18.01
C GLU A 390 -7.81 2.55 18.08
N LEU A 391 -7.37 1.90 17.00
CA LEU A 391 -7.16 0.44 16.98
C LEU A 391 -6.09 0.00 18.00
N ILE A 392 -4.97 0.72 18.08
CA ILE A 392 -3.91 0.45 19.07
C ILE A 392 -4.46 0.58 20.49
N SER A 393 -5.25 1.62 20.77
CA SER A 393 -5.84 1.82 22.11
C SER A 393 -6.83 0.70 22.48
N LEU A 394 -7.63 0.24 21.51
CA LEU A 394 -8.53 -0.92 21.71
C LEU A 394 -7.75 -2.21 21.99
N GLN A 395 -6.67 -2.44 21.26
CA GLN A 395 -5.81 -3.61 21.45
C GLN A 395 -5.14 -3.61 22.84
N ILE A 396 -4.64 -2.46 23.29
CA ILE A 396 -4.08 -2.30 24.65
C ILE A 396 -5.13 -2.63 25.72
N ASN A 397 -6.35 -2.12 25.57
CA ASN A 397 -7.44 -2.38 26.50
C ASN A 397 -7.85 -3.87 26.52
N GLN A 398 -7.91 -4.53 25.37
CA GLN A 398 -8.18 -5.97 25.28
C GLN A 398 -7.09 -6.79 25.95
N ASN A 399 -5.81 -6.46 25.72
CA ASN A 399 -4.70 -7.15 26.38
C ASN A 399 -4.77 -7.02 27.91
N LYS A 400 -5.06 -5.82 28.42
CA LYS A 400 -5.22 -5.58 29.86
C LYS A 400 -6.39 -6.39 30.46
N LEU A 401 -7.50 -6.50 29.76
CA LEU A 401 -8.63 -7.34 30.19
C LEU A 401 -8.24 -8.82 30.22
N LEU A 402 -7.53 -9.28 29.21
CA LEU A 402 -7.05 -10.66 29.12
C LEU A 402 -6.05 -10.99 30.24
N GLU A 403 -5.10 -10.10 30.51
CA GLU A 403 -4.15 -10.24 31.62
C GLU A 403 -4.87 -10.38 32.97
N ASN A 404 -5.86 -9.53 33.25
CA ASN A 404 -6.67 -9.60 34.46
C ASN A 404 -7.47 -10.92 34.55
N GLU A 405 -7.98 -11.43 33.43
CA GLU A 405 -8.69 -12.72 33.41
C GLU A 405 -7.74 -13.91 33.65
N VAL A 406 -6.56 -13.88 33.03
CA VAL A 406 -5.50 -14.88 33.23
C VAL A 406 -5.07 -14.90 34.67
N GLU A 407 -4.83 -13.75 35.30
CA GLU A 407 -4.45 -13.64 36.71
C GLU A 407 -5.53 -14.26 37.62
N LYS A 408 -6.80 -13.90 37.42
CA LYS A 408 -7.93 -14.47 38.18
C LYS A 408 -8.03 -15.99 38.03
N LYS A 409 -7.88 -16.49 36.80
CA LYS A 409 -7.91 -17.95 36.54
C LYS A 409 -6.72 -18.66 37.22
N THR A 410 -5.53 -18.06 37.16
CA THR A 410 -4.33 -18.60 37.78
C THR A 410 -4.48 -18.68 39.31
N LEU A 411 -4.96 -17.61 39.96
CA LEU A 411 -5.23 -17.60 41.39
C LEU A 411 -6.25 -18.68 41.80
N LYS A 412 -7.33 -18.82 41.01
CA LYS A 412 -8.34 -19.86 41.27
C LYS A 412 -7.74 -21.28 41.13
N LEU A 413 -6.95 -21.51 40.09
CA LEU A 413 -6.30 -22.80 39.86
C LEU A 413 -5.33 -23.15 40.98
N THR A 414 -4.50 -22.20 41.42
CA THR A 414 -3.57 -22.38 42.52
C THR A 414 -4.30 -22.75 43.83
N LYS A 415 -5.46 -22.12 44.09
CA LYS A 415 -6.29 -22.46 45.26
C LYS A 415 -6.83 -23.89 45.15
N LEU A 416 -7.35 -24.30 44.01
CA LEU A 416 -7.87 -25.65 43.78
C LEU A 416 -6.79 -26.73 43.95
N VAL A 417 -5.56 -26.45 43.45
CA VAL A 417 -4.42 -27.37 43.63
C VAL A 417 -4.12 -27.57 45.12
N LYS A 418 -4.04 -26.47 45.90
CA LYS A 418 -3.82 -26.57 47.37
C LYS A 418 -4.94 -27.32 48.06
N GLU A 419 -6.20 -27.09 47.73
CA GLU A 419 -7.34 -27.82 48.29
C GLU A 419 -7.24 -29.32 47.98
N ARG A 420 -6.86 -29.67 46.72
CA ARG A 420 -6.64 -31.06 46.32
C ARG A 420 -5.52 -31.72 47.13
N GLU A 421 -4.40 -31.07 47.35
CA GLU A 421 -3.28 -31.58 48.14
C GLU A 421 -3.70 -31.86 49.59
N LEU A 422 -4.47 -30.96 50.22
CA LEU A 422 -5.00 -31.15 51.57
C LEU A 422 -5.95 -32.34 51.63
N LEU A 423 -6.85 -32.50 50.66
CA LEU A 423 -7.77 -33.64 50.61
C LEU A 423 -7.02 -34.97 50.46
N VAL A 424 -5.98 -35.01 49.62
CA VAL A 424 -5.14 -36.21 49.47
C VAL A 424 -4.49 -36.58 50.79
N LYS A 425 -3.90 -35.62 51.53
CA LYS A 425 -3.32 -35.86 52.86
C LYS A 425 -4.35 -36.38 53.86
N GLU A 426 -5.55 -35.83 53.87
CA GLU A 426 -6.62 -36.28 54.77
C GLU A 426 -7.04 -37.74 54.47
N VAL A 427 -7.14 -38.12 53.20
CA VAL A 427 -7.43 -39.52 52.80
C VAL A 427 -6.37 -40.46 53.35
N PHE A 428 -5.11 -40.15 53.24
CA PHE A 428 -4.02 -40.95 53.73
C PHE A 428 -4.07 -41.09 55.29
N HIS A 429 -4.33 -39.96 55.97
CA HIS A 429 -4.51 -40.01 57.43
C HIS A 429 -5.67 -40.93 57.87
N ARG A 430 -6.76 -40.92 57.15
CA ARG A 430 -7.91 -41.81 57.39
C ARG A 430 -7.58 -43.25 57.10
N VAL A 431 -6.84 -43.58 56.07
CA VAL A 431 -6.38 -44.94 55.76
C VAL A 431 -5.50 -45.46 56.90
N LYS A 432 -4.52 -44.66 57.40
CA LYS A 432 -3.70 -45.02 58.56
C LYS A 432 -4.56 -45.33 59.81
N ASN A 433 -5.52 -44.46 60.14
CA ASN A 433 -6.41 -44.63 61.25
C ASN A 433 -7.24 -45.91 61.13
N ASN A 434 -7.73 -46.26 59.95
CA ASN A 434 -8.45 -47.50 59.70
C ASN A 434 -7.57 -48.73 59.96
N PHE A 435 -6.29 -48.71 59.54
CA PHE A 435 -5.35 -49.77 59.82
C PHE A 435 -5.13 -49.94 61.36
N HIS A 436 -5.03 -48.83 62.12
CA HIS A 436 -4.91 -48.88 63.58
C HIS A 436 -6.14 -49.51 64.23
N VAL A 437 -7.35 -49.16 63.78
CA VAL A 437 -8.60 -49.72 64.26
C VAL A 437 -8.68 -51.23 64.01
N ILE A 438 -8.34 -51.67 62.78
CA ILE A 438 -8.33 -53.08 62.36
C ILE A 438 -7.29 -53.85 63.23
N THR A 439 -6.12 -53.27 63.39
CA THR A 439 -5.06 -53.86 64.21
C THR A 439 -5.50 -54.04 65.68
N ALA A 440 -6.13 -53.04 66.30
CA ALA A 440 -6.66 -53.08 67.62
C ALA A 440 -7.76 -54.17 67.75
N PHE A 441 -8.66 -54.26 66.77
CA PHE A 441 -9.72 -55.26 66.73
C PHE A 441 -9.13 -56.71 66.73
N LEU A 442 -8.17 -56.94 65.82
CA LEU A 442 -7.49 -58.25 65.75
C LEU A 442 -6.72 -58.60 67.06
N TRP A 443 -6.15 -57.56 67.69
CA TRP A 443 -5.47 -57.76 69.00
C TRP A 443 -6.46 -58.15 70.07
N PHE A 444 -7.66 -57.60 70.15
CA PHE A 444 -8.70 -58.00 71.07
C PHE A 444 -9.18 -59.42 70.80
N GLU A 445 -9.39 -59.79 69.53
CA GLU A 445 -9.80 -61.17 69.22
C GLU A 445 -8.70 -62.20 69.51
N SER A 446 -7.41 -61.84 69.35
CA SER A 446 -6.27 -62.69 69.66
C SER A 446 -6.19 -63.08 71.16
N LYS A 447 -6.88 -62.36 72.05
CA LYS A 447 -6.95 -62.66 73.46
C LYS A 447 -8.03 -63.67 73.83
N LYS A 448 -8.98 -63.93 72.91
CA LYS A 448 -10.16 -64.79 73.16
C LYS A 448 -10.00 -66.22 72.67
N ASP A 449 -9.03 -66.51 71.79
CA ASP A 449 -8.95 -67.80 71.09
C ASP A 449 -7.57 -68.47 71.23
N ASP A 450 -7.54 -69.82 71.22
CA ASP A 450 -6.32 -70.65 71.25
C ASP A 450 -5.40 -70.45 70.01
N ASN A 451 -5.89 -69.76 68.97
CA ASN A 451 -5.17 -69.40 67.74
C ASN A 451 -4.34 -68.11 67.86
N LYS A 452 -3.90 -67.67 68.97
CA LYS A 452 -3.13 -66.47 69.26
C LYS A 452 -1.99 -66.21 68.26
N HIS A 453 -1.35 -67.25 67.76
CA HIS A 453 -0.25 -67.14 66.83
C HIS A 453 -0.70 -66.62 65.48
N ARG A 454 -1.87 -67.04 64.97
CA ARG A 454 -2.41 -66.57 63.67
C ARG A 454 -2.83 -65.08 63.68
N PHE A 455 -3.45 -64.66 64.77
CA PHE A 455 -3.83 -63.27 64.95
C PHE A 455 -2.61 -62.35 65.09
N THR A 456 -1.55 -62.78 65.78
CA THR A 456 -0.29 -62.04 65.90
C THR A 456 0.36 -61.84 64.52
N GLU A 457 0.32 -62.88 63.67
CA GLU A 457 0.82 -62.81 62.29
C GLU A 457 0.03 -61.80 61.48
N LEU A 458 -1.30 -61.80 61.48
CA LEU A 458 -2.17 -60.83 60.80
C LEU A 458 -1.94 -59.41 61.29
N ILE A 459 -1.80 -59.19 62.61
CA ILE A 459 -1.50 -57.86 63.18
C ILE A 459 -0.17 -57.34 62.69
N ASN A 460 0.87 -58.17 62.59
CA ASN A 460 2.18 -57.76 62.10
C ASN A 460 2.11 -57.38 60.60
N ARG A 461 1.36 -58.15 59.83
CA ARG A 461 1.14 -57.82 58.38
C ARG A 461 0.44 -56.47 58.18
N ILE A 462 -0.64 -56.23 58.95
CA ILE A 462 -1.39 -54.97 58.86
C ILE A 462 -0.54 -53.79 59.35
N LYS A 463 0.25 -53.96 60.39
CA LYS A 463 1.20 -52.95 60.87
C LYS A 463 2.21 -52.64 59.84
N SER A 464 2.78 -53.58 59.11
CA SER A 464 3.71 -53.37 58.02
C SER A 464 3.04 -52.62 56.85
N MET A 465 1.81 -53.00 56.51
CA MET A 465 1.02 -52.24 55.50
C MET A 465 0.75 -50.79 55.93
N SER A 466 0.41 -50.56 57.20
CA SER A 466 0.19 -49.21 57.71
C SER A 466 1.44 -48.33 57.62
N LEU A 467 2.60 -48.92 57.93
CA LEU A 467 3.90 -48.21 57.82
C LEU A 467 4.28 -47.91 56.42
N ILE A 468 3.97 -48.78 55.45
CA ILE A 468 4.14 -48.53 54.02
C ILE A 468 3.32 -47.29 53.63
N HIS A 469 2.04 -47.24 54.01
CA HIS A 469 1.19 -46.08 53.79
C HIS A 469 1.69 -44.82 54.47
N GLU A 470 2.22 -44.91 55.71
CA GLU A 470 2.76 -43.74 56.41
C GLU A 470 4.00 -43.15 55.73
N TYR A 471 4.93 -44.03 55.32
CA TYR A 471 6.13 -43.58 54.57
C TYR A 471 5.76 -42.88 53.31
N LEU A 472 4.84 -43.43 52.52
CA LEU A 472 4.38 -42.87 51.26
C LEU A 472 3.64 -41.53 51.42
N CYS A 473 2.90 -41.34 52.52
CA CYS A 473 2.25 -40.07 52.85
C CYS A 473 3.22 -38.97 53.23
N ASN A 474 4.38 -39.30 53.76
CA ASN A 474 5.40 -38.33 54.15
C ASN A 474 6.41 -38.00 53.04
N SER A 475 6.43 -38.76 51.96
CA SER A 475 7.23 -38.45 50.77
C SER A 475 6.72 -37.18 50.11
N LYS A 476 7.65 -36.31 49.70
CA LYS A 476 7.31 -35.01 49.04
C LYS A 476 6.70 -35.19 47.67
N ASP A 477 7.06 -36.26 46.98
CA ASP A 477 6.57 -36.61 45.65
C ASP A 477 5.86 -37.96 45.68
N LEU A 478 4.55 -37.95 45.50
CA LEU A 478 3.72 -39.16 45.41
C LEU A 478 3.83 -39.89 44.06
N ILE A 479 4.48 -39.29 43.10
CA ILE A 479 4.58 -39.81 41.73
C ILE A 479 5.86 -40.63 41.56
N ASP A 480 6.96 -40.25 42.23
CA ASP A 480 8.28 -40.81 41.96
C ASP A 480 8.97 -41.12 43.33
N ILE A 481 8.85 -42.34 43.80
CA ILE A 481 9.30 -42.72 45.12
C ILE A 481 10.60 -43.53 45.03
N ASN A 482 11.57 -43.19 45.86
CA ASN A 482 12.86 -43.85 45.93
C ASN A 482 12.75 -45.25 46.56
N LEU A 483 13.01 -46.29 45.74
CA LEU A 483 12.90 -47.70 46.19
C LEU A 483 13.89 -48.03 47.29
N LYS A 484 15.12 -47.55 47.23
CA LYS A 484 16.16 -47.81 48.23
C LYS A 484 15.76 -47.28 49.57
N GLU A 485 15.39 -46.03 49.68
CA GLU A 485 14.97 -45.41 50.95
C GLU A 485 13.76 -46.13 51.55
N TYR A 486 12.82 -46.51 50.71
CA TYR A 486 11.62 -47.23 51.11
C TYR A 486 11.91 -48.59 51.64
N ILE A 487 12.74 -49.44 50.97
CA ILE A 487 13.07 -50.80 51.44
C ILE A 487 13.94 -50.75 52.74
N ASP A 488 14.87 -49.79 52.84
CA ASP A 488 15.69 -49.60 54.00
C ASP A 488 14.83 -49.28 55.25
N GLU A 489 13.81 -48.41 55.15
CA GLU A 489 12.88 -48.11 56.24
C GLU A 489 11.94 -49.28 56.53
N LEU A 490 11.50 -50.06 55.54
CA LEU A 490 10.72 -51.30 55.72
C LEU A 490 11.53 -52.33 56.50
N VAL A 491 12.78 -52.60 56.15
CA VAL A 491 13.69 -53.51 56.80
C VAL A 491 13.93 -53.08 58.24
N LYS A 492 14.22 -51.81 58.49
CA LYS A 492 14.38 -51.25 59.86
C LYS A 492 13.15 -51.49 60.74
N THR A 493 11.97 -51.31 60.20
CA THR A 493 10.70 -51.52 60.86
C THR A 493 10.47 -53.01 61.19
N ILE A 494 10.79 -53.91 60.28
CA ILE A 494 10.70 -55.34 60.49
C ILE A 494 11.65 -55.78 61.61
N LEU A 495 12.91 -55.30 61.59
CA LEU A 495 13.90 -55.60 62.63
C LEU A 495 13.43 -55.13 64.02
N GLN A 496 12.81 -53.94 64.10
CA GLN A 496 12.22 -53.44 65.37
C GLN A 496 11.01 -54.28 65.83
N THR A 497 10.19 -54.73 64.87
CA THR A 497 8.96 -55.49 65.18
C THR A 497 9.24 -56.88 65.71
N TYR A 498 10.20 -57.59 65.11
CA TYR A 498 10.50 -58.97 65.50
C TYR A 498 11.49 -59.07 66.65
N SER A 499 12.36 -58.08 66.90
CA SER A 499 13.33 -58.01 68.01
C SER A 499 14.11 -59.32 68.22
N ILE A 500 14.48 -60.02 67.13
CA ILE A 500 15.23 -61.28 67.16
C ILE A 500 16.74 -60.96 67.11
N PRO A 501 17.52 -61.25 68.17
CA PRO A 501 18.94 -60.84 68.18
C PRO A 501 19.82 -61.51 67.10
N THR A 502 19.39 -62.63 66.57
CA THR A 502 20.13 -63.42 65.58
C THR A 502 19.66 -63.16 64.15
N LEU A 503 18.77 -62.16 63.90
CA LEU A 503 18.27 -61.75 62.57
C LEU A 503 19.18 -60.69 62.01
N LYS A 504 19.75 -60.95 60.87
CA LYS A 504 20.55 -59.98 60.05
C LYS A 504 19.98 -59.90 58.66
N ILE A 505 19.62 -58.70 58.25
CA ILE A 505 19.16 -58.38 56.86
C ILE A 505 20.15 -57.43 56.23
N ASN A 506 20.77 -57.84 55.16
CA ASN A 506 21.64 -57.01 54.33
C ASN A 506 20.88 -56.49 53.11
N THR A 507 21.01 -55.21 52.81
CA THR A 507 20.39 -54.60 51.66
C THR A 507 21.45 -54.09 50.73
N ASN A 508 21.31 -54.41 49.42
CA ASN A 508 22.12 -53.88 48.35
C ASN A 508 21.19 -53.43 47.17
N ILE A 509 20.69 -52.20 47.27
CA ILE A 509 19.63 -51.68 46.42
C ILE A 509 20.15 -50.49 45.67
N GLU A 510 20.01 -50.51 44.34
CA GLU A 510 20.28 -49.38 43.50
C GLU A 510 19.26 -48.26 43.75
N ASN A 511 19.66 -47.02 43.42
CA ASN A 511 18.81 -45.84 43.57
C ASN A 511 17.82 -45.80 42.38
N ILE A 512 16.66 -46.44 42.53
CA ILE A 512 15.63 -46.59 41.53
C ILE A 512 14.37 -45.87 42.02
N ASN A 513 13.81 -45.01 41.18
CA ASN A 513 12.51 -44.39 41.47
C ASN A 513 11.40 -45.16 40.78
N LEU A 514 10.30 -45.41 41.49
CA LEU A 514 9.14 -46.14 40.99
C LEU A 514 7.84 -45.44 41.37
N GLU A 515 6.80 -45.68 40.57
CA GLU A 515 5.47 -45.22 40.89
C GLU A 515 4.93 -45.84 42.19
N PHE A 516 4.03 -45.10 42.84
CA PHE A 516 3.39 -45.50 44.11
C PHE A 516 2.84 -46.92 44.09
N GLU A 517 2.12 -47.32 43.03
CA GLU A 517 1.48 -48.65 42.95
C GLU A 517 2.51 -49.78 42.87
N ASN A 518 3.62 -49.55 42.17
CA ASN A 518 4.71 -50.52 42.03
C ASN A 518 5.46 -50.69 43.36
N ILE A 519 5.75 -49.59 44.07
CA ILE A 519 6.40 -49.65 45.38
C ILE A 519 5.51 -50.31 46.44
N MET A 520 4.22 -50.04 46.46
CA MET A 520 3.26 -50.69 47.31
C MET A 520 3.27 -52.22 47.12
N SER A 521 3.22 -52.63 45.84
CA SER A 521 3.22 -54.05 45.49
C SER A 521 4.52 -54.74 45.90
N LEU A 522 5.69 -54.10 45.61
CA LEU A 522 7.00 -54.61 46.04
C LEU A 522 7.12 -54.69 47.57
N GLY A 523 6.66 -53.65 48.26
CA GLY A 523 6.73 -53.64 49.76
C GLY A 523 5.98 -54.80 50.42
N VAL A 524 4.79 -55.12 49.88
CA VAL A 524 4.04 -56.28 50.39
C VAL A 524 4.78 -57.57 50.06
N VAL A 525 5.30 -57.72 48.84
CA VAL A 525 6.07 -58.93 48.46
C VAL A 525 7.31 -59.09 49.30
N VAL A 526 8.14 -58.03 49.44
CA VAL A 526 9.35 -58.07 50.28
C VAL A 526 9.01 -58.41 51.73
N ASN A 527 7.98 -57.76 52.29
CA ASN A 527 7.52 -58.03 53.64
C ASN A 527 7.12 -59.51 53.84
N GLU A 528 6.34 -60.10 52.95
CA GLU A 528 5.91 -61.47 52.99
C GLU A 528 7.07 -62.48 52.86
N ILE A 529 8.04 -62.19 51.95
CA ILE A 529 9.23 -63.04 51.78
C ILE A 529 10.05 -63.03 53.07
N ILE A 530 10.33 -61.87 53.70
CA ILE A 530 11.07 -61.73 54.91
C ILE A 530 10.34 -62.48 56.06
N ASN A 531 9.02 -62.30 56.16
CA ASN A 531 8.21 -63.00 57.20
C ASN A 531 8.26 -64.52 57.02
N ASN A 532 8.19 -64.99 55.77
CA ASN A 532 8.28 -66.42 55.49
C ASN A 532 9.67 -66.97 55.83
N SER A 533 10.73 -66.26 55.51
CA SER A 533 12.09 -66.66 55.93
C SER A 533 12.28 -66.69 57.40
N ILE A 534 11.76 -65.76 58.19
CA ILE A 534 11.82 -65.73 59.63
C ILE A 534 11.02 -66.90 60.20
N LYS A 535 9.83 -67.18 59.70
CA LYS A 535 8.90 -68.19 60.22
C LYS A 535 9.38 -69.62 60.02
N HIS A 536 9.99 -69.90 58.86
CA HIS A 536 10.38 -71.27 58.49
C HIS A 536 11.88 -71.57 58.67
N HIS A 537 12.63 -70.65 59.31
CA HIS A 537 14.03 -70.85 59.63
C HIS A 537 14.26 -71.81 60.74
N PRO A 538 15.29 -72.68 60.70
CA PRO A 538 15.65 -73.57 61.79
C PRO A 538 16.04 -72.77 63.06
N LYS A 539 15.45 -73.11 64.23
CA LYS A 539 15.60 -72.32 65.45
C LYS A 539 17.05 -72.29 66.03
N GLU A 540 17.94 -73.16 65.56
CA GLU A 540 19.33 -73.30 66.05
C GLU A 540 20.36 -72.50 65.21
N LYS A 541 19.95 -71.83 64.14
CA LYS A 541 20.87 -71.07 63.28
C LYS A 541 20.50 -69.56 63.24
N ALA A 542 21.52 -68.70 63.07
CA ALA A 542 21.30 -67.28 62.84
C ALA A 542 20.61 -67.09 61.52
N ILE A 543 19.60 -66.19 61.44
CA ILE A 543 18.84 -65.89 60.26
C ILE A 543 19.60 -64.79 59.50
N ILE A 544 20.01 -65.09 58.27
CA ILE A 544 20.68 -64.14 57.36
C ILE A 544 19.84 -64.05 56.14
N LEU A 545 19.47 -62.78 55.76
CA LEU A 545 18.75 -62.44 54.52
C LEU A 545 19.55 -61.45 53.77
N ASP A 546 19.72 -61.67 52.45
CA ASP A 546 20.35 -60.75 51.52
C ASP A 546 19.31 -60.27 50.50
N ILE A 547 19.07 -58.99 50.48
CA ILE A 547 18.10 -58.34 49.56
C ILE A 547 18.90 -57.51 48.51
N ASN A 548 18.89 -57.96 47.28
CA ASN A 548 19.53 -57.28 46.16
C ASN A 548 18.48 -56.78 45.21
N CYS A 549 18.56 -55.51 44.84
CA CYS A 549 17.69 -54.92 43.81
C CYS A 549 18.47 -53.98 42.90
N TYR A 550 18.38 -54.23 41.59
CA TYR A 550 19.07 -53.45 40.59
C TYR A 550 18.25 -53.35 39.29
N LYS A 551 18.58 -52.35 38.48
CA LYS A 551 17.95 -52.16 37.16
C LYS A 551 18.83 -52.75 36.05
N LYS A 552 18.27 -53.64 35.22
CA LYS A 552 18.94 -54.21 34.06
C LYS A 552 18.08 -53.98 32.83
N ASN A 553 18.57 -53.17 31.90
CA ASN A 553 17.77 -52.64 30.80
C ASN A 553 16.53 -51.90 31.33
N ASP A 554 15.30 -52.21 30.85
CA ASP A 554 14.03 -51.61 31.31
C ASP A 554 13.34 -52.40 32.41
N SER A 555 14.05 -53.36 33.03
CA SER A 555 13.46 -54.21 34.06
C SER A 555 14.14 -54.02 35.41
N VAL A 556 13.35 -53.96 36.47
CA VAL A 556 13.80 -54.00 37.84
C VAL A 556 13.88 -55.47 38.28
N ILE A 557 15.01 -55.87 38.81
CA ILE A 557 15.27 -57.22 39.29
C ILE A 557 15.46 -57.16 40.81
N LEU A 558 14.62 -57.91 41.54
CA LEU A 558 14.69 -58.05 42.96
C LEU A 558 15.05 -59.54 43.30
N ILE A 559 16.11 -59.72 44.05
CA ILE A 559 16.56 -61.06 44.53
C ILE A 559 16.64 -61.03 46.04
N ILE A 560 15.95 -61.97 46.66
CA ILE A 560 15.99 -62.18 48.12
C ILE A 560 16.48 -63.60 48.42
N ILE A 561 17.55 -63.70 49.21
CA ILE A 561 18.21 -64.96 49.53
C ILE A 561 18.17 -65.16 51.06
N ASP A 562 17.72 -66.30 51.51
CA ASP A 562 17.81 -66.70 52.92
C ASP A 562 18.78 -67.90 53.12
N ASN A 563 19.23 -68.13 54.35
CA ASN A 563 20.09 -69.22 54.68
C ASN A 563 19.32 -70.36 55.42
N GLY A 564 17.99 -70.49 55.13
CA GLY A 564 17.09 -71.47 55.73
C GLY A 564 17.14 -72.87 55.13
N LEU A 565 16.06 -73.63 55.28
CA LEU A 565 15.94 -75.02 54.74
C LEU A 565 15.80 -75.13 53.26
N GLY A 566 15.54 -73.99 52.60
CA GLY A 566 15.30 -73.88 51.17
C GLY A 566 13.91 -74.32 50.71
N PHE A 567 13.31 -73.50 49.80
CA PHE A 567 12.00 -73.68 49.22
C PHE A 567 12.09 -73.62 47.68
N ASP A 568 11.52 -74.67 47.04
CA ASP A 568 11.60 -74.79 45.56
C ASP A 568 10.31 -74.42 44.84
N GLY A 569 9.33 -73.86 45.56
CA GLY A 569 8.04 -73.46 45.00
C GLY A 569 7.00 -74.57 44.89
N ASN A 570 7.35 -75.85 45.20
CA ASN A 570 6.48 -76.99 45.08
C ASN A 570 5.85 -77.36 46.44
N ILE A 571 4.76 -76.71 46.86
CA ILE A 571 3.97 -77.10 48.01
C ILE A 571 2.50 -77.33 47.60
N GLN A 572 1.97 -78.52 47.94
CA GLN A 572 0.56 -78.88 47.68
C GLN A 572 -0.46 -78.14 48.58
N LYS A 573 -0.02 -77.31 49.53
CA LYS A 573 -0.85 -76.37 50.31
C LYS A 573 -0.27 -75.00 50.35
N THR A 574 -0.87 -74.13 49.55
CA THR A 574 -0.56 -72.68 49.47
C THR A 574 -1.08 -72.02 50.76
N GLY A 575 -0.18 -71.47 51.62
CA GLY A 575 -0.55 -70.60 52.73
C GLY A 575 -0.90 -69.19 52.23
N LEU A 576 -1.68 -68.44 52.99
CA LEU A 576 -2.17 -67.11 52.70
C LEU A 576 -1.06 -66.12 52.25
N GLY A 577 0.19 -66.31 52.72
CA GLY A 577 1.33 -65.49 52.31
C GLY A 577 1.77 -65.65 50.87
N LEU A 578 1.77 -66.88 50.34
CA LEU A 578 2.13 -67.17 48.97
C LEU A 578 1.04 -66.66 47.97
N GLU A 579 -0.23 -66.72 48.36
CA GLU A 579 -1.32 -66.13 47.63
C GLU A 579 -1.18 -64.62 47.51
N LEU A 580 -0.87 -63.93 48.60
CA LEU A 580 -0.62 -62.47 48.61
C LEU A 580 0.58 -62.10 47.74
N ILE A 581 1.70 -62.86 47.83
CA ILE A 581 2.85 -62.62 46.96
C ILE A 581 2.44 -62.68 45.51
N LYS A 582 1.69 -63.70 45.10
CA LYS A 582 1.21 -63.89 43.72
C LYS A 582 0.28 -62.74 43.28
N ASP A 583 -0.67 -62.33 44.14
CA ASP A 583 -1.63 -61.28 43.85
C ASP A 583 -0.95 -59.93 43.66
N PHE A 584 0.04 -59.59 44.48
CA PHE A 584 0.77 -58.33 44.38
C PHE A 584 1.79 -58.34 43.24
N ILE A 585 2.43 -59.49 42.90
CA ILE A 585 3.26 -59.61 41.69
C ILE A 585 2.45 -59.43 40.45
N ASN A 586 1.23 -59.97 40.36
CA ASN A 586 0.35 -59.79 39.22
C ASN A 586 -0.04 -58.32 38.95
N LYS A 587 0.11 -57.42 39.94
CA LYS A 587 -0.09 -55.98 39.75
C LYS A 587 1.11 -55.27 39.14
N LEU A 588 2.29 -55.90 39.16
CA LEU A 588 3.50 -55.35 38.60
C LEU A 588 3.56 -55.56 37.06
N PRO A 589 4.02 -54.58 36.29
CA PRO A 589 4.02 -54.66 34.82
C PRO A 589 4.94 -55.78 34.32
N ASN A 590 4.38 -56.72 33.52
CA ASN A 590 5.13 -57.84 32.92
C ASN A 590 6.00 -58.63 33.91
N ALA A 591 5.54 -58.80 35.17
CA ALA A 591 6.30 -59.44 36.21
C ALA A 591 6.47 -60.95 36.00
N LYS A 592 7.65 -61.43 36.30
CA LYS A 592 8.01 -62.84 36.33
C LYS A 592 8.72 -63.15 37.65
N TYR A 593 8.42 -64.24 38.26
CA TYR A 593 9.07 -64.62 39.55
C TYR A 593 9.38 -66.10 39.53
N SER A 594 10.36 -66.50 40.38
CA SER A 594 10.72 -67.88 40.62
C SER A 594 11.21 -68.06 42.09
N PHE A 595 10.98 -69.26 42.58
CA PHE A 595 11.59 -69.74 43.81
C PHE A 595 12.46 -70.92 43.46
N TYR A 596 13.67 -70.98 43.99
CA TYR A 596 14.53 -72.13 43.87
C TYR A 596 15.38 -72.32 45.11
N LYS A 597 15.86 -73.59 45.35
CA LYS A 597 16.64 -73.95 46.50
C LYS A 597 18.12 -73.94 46.15
N GLU A 598 18.91 -73.07 46.91
CA GLU A 598 20.34 -72.97 46.76
C GLU A 598 20.92 -72.55 48.12
N ASN A 599 21.46 -73.46 48.90
CA ASN A 599 21.92 -73.21 50.31
C ASN A 599 20.91 -72.45 51.22
N GLY A 600 19.66 -72.38 50.84
CA GLY A 600 18.54 -71.68 51.44
C GLY A 600 17.46 -71.45 50.35
N THR A 601 16.54 -70.51 50.57
CA THR A 601 15.55 -70.10 49.58
C THR A 601 16.06 -68.90 48.81
N VAL A 602 15.98 -68.97 47.43
CA VAL A 602 16.19 -67.79 46.57
C VAL A 602 14.87 -67.47 45.96
N PHE A 603 14.45 -66.23 46.13
CA PHE A 603 13.33 -65.61 45.48
C PHE A 603 13.86 -64.61 44.47
N GLU A 604 13.47 -64.70 43.20
CA GLU A 604 13.79 -63.77 42.14
C GLU A 604 12.52 -63.23 41.50
N LEU A 605 12.44 -61.92 41.37
CA LEU A 605 11.34 -61.19 40.70
C LEU A 605 11.92 -60.23 39.72
N SER A 606 11.38 -60.22 38.52
CA SER A 606 11.67 -59.20 37.51
C SER A 606 10.39 -58.59 36.96
N PHE A 607 10.34 -57.25 36.78
CA PHE A 607 9.19 -56.54 36.21
C PHE A 607 9.67 -55.33 35.41
N LYS A 608 8.86 -54.87 34.45
CA LYS A 608 9.18 -53.69 33.64
C LYS A 608 8.96 -52.41 34.40
N ASP A 609 9.94 -51.47 34.31
CA ASP A 609 9.76 -50.11 34.76
C ASP A 609 9.16 -49.28 33.60
N ILE A 610 7.88 -48.88 33.72
CA ILE A 610 7.14 -48.16 32.66
C ILE A 610 7.46 -46.67 32.64
N ASN A 611 8.25 -46.14 33.60
CA ASN A 611 8.53 -44.70 33.71
C ASN A 611 9.52 -44.12 32.67
N ASN A 612 9.87 -44.81 31.58
CA ASN A 612 10.79 -44.32 30.54
C ASN A 612 10.11 -44.03 29.16
N GLU A 613 8.80 -43.80 29.11
CA GLU A 613 8.18 -43.26 27.92
C GLU A 613 7.51 -41.90 28.25
N ASN A 614 8.37 -40.81 28.27
CA ASN A 614 7.99 -39.42 27.92
C ASN A 614 9.23 -38.61 27.62
#